data_1ab92a9e0393a6f263e9a9982a760b2a
#
_entry.id   1ab92a9e0393a6f263e9a9982a760b2a
#
_cell.length_a   1.000
_cell.length_b   1.000
_cell.length_c   1.000
_cell.angle_alpha   90.00
_cell.angle_beta   90.00
_cell.angle_gamma   90.00
#
_symmetry.space_group_name_H-M   'P 1'
#
loop_
_entity.id
_entity.type
_entity.pdbx_description
1 polymer ?
#
loop_
_entity_poly.entity_id
_entity_poly.type
_entity_poly.pdbx_seq_one_letter_code
_entity_poly.pdbx_strand_id
1 'polypeptide(L)'
;MKPMIVAPSILSADFAHLDLEIKAAENGGAEFIHFDVMDGHFVDNISFGLPVLKSIHDIHKLVNDVHLMITDPVKYIPCFAKAGADIITIHYECFASDEEIFKAIDLIHSFKKKAGLAIKPKTPVESIYKFLPSLQIVLVMSVEPGHGAQEFMVDSLPKILALRQQID
;
A
#
# COMPACT_ATOMS: atom_id res chain seq x y z
N MET A 1 19.64 0.99 14.43
CA MET A 1 18.81 0.69 13.24
C MET A 1 17.38 0.42 13.71
N LYS A 2 16.38 0.98 13.04
CA LYS A 2 14.99 0.57 13.27
C LYS A 2 14.82 -0.89 12.82
N PRO A 3 13.99 -1.70 13.49
CA PRO A 3 13.76 -3.07 13.06
C PRO A 3 13.17 -3.08 11.65
N MET A 4 13.53 -4.10 10.86
CA MET A 4 12.92 -4.33 9.56
C MET A 4 11.57 -5.02 9.77
N ILE A 5 10.52 -4.47 9.18
CA ILE A 5 9.16 -5.02 9.18
C ILE A 5 8.95 -5.80 7.88
N VAL A 6 8.41 -7.00 7.98
CA VAL A 6 8.07 -7.84 6.82
C VAL A 6 6.56 -7.75 6.56
N ALA A 7 6.21 -7.37 5.33
CA ALA A 7 4.84 -7.19 4.85
C ALA A 7 4.61 -8.02 3.56
N PRO A 8 4.40 -9.34 3.65
CA PRO A 8 4.14 -10.15 2.47
C PRO A 8 2.83 -9.76 1.81
N SER A 9 2.85 -9.63 0.47
CA SER A 9 1.63 -9.43 -0.31
C SER A 9 0.90 -10.75 -0.48
N ILE A 10 -0.41 -10.72 -0.26
CA ILE A 10 -1.29 -11.86 -0.53
C ILE A 10 -1.69 -11.97 -2.01
N LEU A 11 -1.21 -11.09 -2.87
CA LEU A 11 -1.54 -11.10 -4.29
C LEU A 11 -1.19 -12.43 -4.98
N SER A 12 -0.15 -13.10 -4.51
CA SER A 12 0.33 -14.39 -5.06
C SER A 12 -0.03 -15.60 -4.18
N ALA A 13 -0.89 -15.42 -3.18
CA ALA A 13 -1.34 -16.49 -2.31
C ALA A 13 -2.36 -17.42 -3.01
N ASP A 14 -2.55 -18.62 -2.48
CA ASP A 14 -3.66 -19.48 -2.89
C ASP A 14 -4.98 -18.94 -2.29
N PHE A 15 -5.79 -18.29 -3.12
CA PHE A 15 -7.07 -17.71 -2.68
C PHE A 15 -8.11 -18.73 -2.21
N ALA A 16 -7.97 -20.01 -2.60
CA ALA A 16 -8.82 -21.06 -2.10
C ALA A 16 -8.52 -21.42 -0.63
N HIS A 17 -7.32 -21.09 -0.16
CA HIS A 17 -6.82 -21.39 1.19
C HIS A 17 -6.16 -20.15 1.84
N LEU A 18 -6.73 -18.97 1.63
CA LEU A 18 -6.13 -17.69 2.02
C LEU A 18 -5.92 -17.57 3.54
N ASP A 19 -6.76 -18.18 4.35
CA ASP A 19 -6.60 -18.26 5.81
C ASP A 19 -5.32 -19.02 6.22
N LEU A 20 -5.00 -20.12 5.51
CA LEU A 20 -3.77 -20.88 5.76
C LEU A 20 -2.52 -20.11 5.32
N GLU A 21 -2.58 -19.43 4.18
CA GLU A 21 -1.50 -18.59 3.66
C GLU A 21 -1.17 -17.44 4.63
N ILE A 22 -2.19 -16.72 5.10
CA ILE A 22 -2.03 -15.65 6.08
C ILE A 22 -1.48 -16.19 7.41
N LYS A 23 -1.97 -17.35 7.85
CA LYS A 23 -1.48 -17.98 9.07
C LYS A 23 -0.02 -18.43 8.94
N ALA A 24 0.39 -18.91 7.78
CA ALA A 24 1.78 -19.26 7.50
C ALA A 24 2.68 -18.02 7.54
N ALA A 25 2.25 -16.89 6.98
CA ALA A 25 2.95 -15.61 7.05
C ALA A 25 3.10 -15.13 8.50
N GLU A 26 2.02 -15.17 9.30
CA GLU A 26 2.02 -14.79 10.72
C GLU A 26 2.99 -15.67 11.53
N ASN A 27 2.95 -16.97 11.35
CA ASN A 27 3.86 -17.93 12.01
C ASN A 27 5.31 -17.75 11.55
N GLY A 28 5.53 -17.28 10.32
CA GLY A 28 6.84 -16.93 9.77
C GLY A 28 7.43 -15.63 10.32
N GLY A 29 6.67 -14.90 11.15
CA GLY A 29 7.11 -13.65 11.77
C GLY A 29 6.81 -12.40 10.96
N ALA A 30 5.89 -12.45 9.99
CA ALA A 30 5.37 -11.25 9.37
C ALA A 30 4.64 -10.38 10.40
N GLU A 31 4.72 -9.08 10.26
CA GLU A 31 4.06 -8.11 11.13
C GLU A 31 2.89 -7.44 10.42
N PHE A 32 2.93 -7.39 9.09
CA PHE A 32 1.91 -6.82 8.21
C PHE A 32 1.45 -7.85 7.18
N ILE A 33 0.26 -7.64 6.64
CA ILE A 33 -0.21 -8.25 5.39
C ILE A 33 -0.41 -7.14 4.38
N HIS A 34 0.26 -7.24 3.23
CA HIS A 34 0.09 -6.29 2.14
C HIS A 34 -1.05 -6.71 1.22
N PHE A 35 -2.01 -5.81 1.03
CA PHE A 35 -3.28 -6.06 0.36
C PHE A 35 -3.37 -5.20 -0.91
N ASP A 36 -2.96 -5.76 -2.06
CA ASP A 36 -2.89 -5.07 -3.36
C ASP A 36 -4.24 -5.04 -4.07
N VAL A 37 -4.91 -3.89 -4.07
CA VAL A 37 -6.20 -3.66 -4.73
C VAL A 37 -6.00 -3.08 -6.12
N MET A 38 -6.53 -3.74 -7.14
CA MET A 38 -6.39 -3.35 -8.55
C MET A 38 -7.76 -3.32 -9.23
N ASP A 39 -8.01 -2.31 -10.05
CA ASP A 39 -9.32 -2.04 -10.68
C ASP A 39 -9.35 -2.29 -12.20
N GLY A 40 -8.25 -2.71 -12.81
CA GLY A 40 -8.15 -2.90 -14.27
C GLY A 40 -8.11 -1.60 -15.08
N HIS A 41 -7.96 -0.44 -14.42
CA HIS A 41 -7.89 0.88 -15.07
C HIS A 41 -6.59 1.61 -14.71
N PHE A 42 -6.26 1.71 -13.43
CA PHE A 42 -4.98 2.28 -13.00
C PHE A 42 -3.81 1.36 -13.36
N VAL A 43 -4.04 0.05 -13.35
CA VAL A 43 -3.16 -1.02 -13.81
C VAL A 43 -3.96 -2.02 -14.66
N ASP A 44 -3.29 -2.73 -15.57
CA ASP A 44 -3.92 -3.69 -16.51
C ASP A 44 -4.26 -5.05 -15.85
N ASN A 45 -4.63 -5.03 -14.57
CA ASN A 45 -5.00 -6.23 -13.82
C ASN A 45 -6.13 -5.91 -12.84
N ILE A 46 -6.93 -6.93 -12.51
CA ILE A 46 -7.95 -6.89 -11.47
C ILE A 46 -7.56 -7.90 -10.40
N SER A 47 -7.50 -7.49 -9.14
CA SER A 47 -7.15 -8.40 -8.06
C SER A 47 -8.38 -8.74 -7.21
N PHE A 48 -8.50 -8.15 -6.05
CA PHE A 48 -9.55 -8.38 -5.06
C PHE A 48 -9.88 -7.06 -4.34
N GLY A 49 -10.89 -7.08 -3.48
CA GLY A 49 -11.33 -5.84 -2.83
C GLY A 49 -12.00 -6.07 -1.48
N LEU A 50 -12.97 -5.20 -1.17
CA LEU A 50 -13.64 -5.10 0.12
C LEU A 50 -14.15 -6.43 0.71
N PRO A 51 -14.79 -7.34 -0.08
CA PRO A 51 -15.27 -8.61 0.49
C PRO A 51 -14.14 -9.48 1.04
N VAL A 52 -12.99 -9.52 0.34
CA VAL A 52 -11.84 -10.31 0.78
C VAL A 52 -11.22 -9.69 2.03
N LEU A 53 -10.99 -8.37 2.06
CA LEU A 53 -10.45 -7.70 3.25
C LEU A 53 -11.32 -7.96 4.49
N LYS A 54 -12.64 -7.84 4.36
CA LYS A 54 -13.58 -8.14 5.46
C LYS A 54 -13.49 -9.59 5.94
N SER A 55 -13.30 -10.55 5.01
CA SER A 55 -13.26 -11.97 5.38
C SER A 55 -11.98 -12.35 6.12
N ILE A 56 -10.88 -11.63 5.87
CA ILE A 56 -9.59 -11.93 6.51
C ILE A 56 -9.31 -11.10 7.76
N HIS A 57 -9.98 -9.95 7.94
CA HIS A 57 -9.67 -8.98 9.00
C HIS A 57 -9.61 -9.60 10.41
N ASP A 58 -10.53 -10.50 10.73
CA ASP A 58 -10.66 -11.07 12.07
C ASP A 58 -9.92 -12.40 12.27
N ILE A 59 -9.25 -12.94 11.23
CA ILE A 59 -8.60 -14.26 11.30
C ILE A 59 -7.12 -14.22 11.65
N HIS A 60 -6.51 -13.03 11.72
CA HIS A 60 -5.09 -12.82 12.07
C HIS A 60 -4.91 -11.56 12.93
N LYS A 61 -3.68 -11.35 13.43
CA LYS A 61 -3.29 -10.18 14.23
C LYS A 61 -2.34 -9.23 13.51
N LEU A 62 -2.04 -9.51 12.24
CA LEU A 62 -1.16 -8.69 11.42
C LEU A 62 -1.83 -7.36 11.07
N VAL A 63 -1.04 -6.33 10.83
CA VAL A 63 -1.52 -5.03 10.34
C VAL A 63 -1.97 -5.17 8.89
N ASN A 64 -3.19 -4.75 8.58
CA ASN A 64 -3.72 -4.72 7.21
C ASN A 64 -3.21 -3.46 6.49
N ASP A 65 -2.16 -3.62 5.68
CA ASP A 65 -1.57 -2.57 4.84
C ASP A 65 -2.21 -2.62 3.44
N VAL A 66 -3.20 -1.77 3.21
CA VAL A 66 -4.00 -1.77 1.98
C VAL A 66 -3.42 -0.80 0.97
N HIS A 67 -2.98 -1.31 -0.16
CA HIS A 67 -2.40 -0.58 -1.28
C HIS A 67 -3.42 -0.45 -2.42
N LEU A 68 -3.86 0.78 -2.70
CA LEU A 68 -4.89 1.08 -3.68
C LEU A 68 -4.28 1.47 -5.04
N MET A 69 -4.17 0.51 -5.94
CA MET A 69 -3.83 0.70 -7.36
C MET A 69 -5.12 0.85 -8.18
N ILE A 70 -5.89 1.90 -7.89
CA ILE A 70 -7.20 2.17 -8.48
C ILE A 70 -7.32 3.62 -8.93
N THR A 71 -8.16 3.87 -9.93
CA THR A 71 -8.30 5.17 -10.58
C THR A 71 -8.87 6.26 -9.66
N ASP A 72 -9.82 5.91 -8.79
CA ASP A 72 -10.47 6.85 -7.88
C ASP A 72 -10.33 6.37 -6.42
N PRO A 73 -9.14 6.52 -5.80
CA PRO A 73 -8.92 6.04 -4.44
C PRO A 73 -9.76 6.80 -3.40
N VAL A 74 -10.03 8.09 -3.59
CA VAL A 74 -10.76 8.94 -2.64
C VAL A 74 -12.15 8.38 -2.34
N LYS A 75 -12.85 7.91 -3.36
CA LYS A 75 -14.17 7.28 -3.24
C LYS A 75 -14.13 6.04 -2.33
N TYR A 76 -13.04 5.27 -2.36
CA TYR A 76 -12.94 3.97 -1.69
C TYR A 76 -12.25 4.02 -0.32
N ILE A 77 -11.50 5.09 0.01
CA ILE A 77 -10.87 5.26 1.34
C ILE A 77 -11.86 4.96 2.49
N PRO A 78 -13.08 5.54 2.54
CA PRO A 78 -14.02 5.28 3.63
C PRO A 78 -14.46 3.81 3.71
N CYS A 79 -14.55 3.15 2.56
CA CYS A 79 -14.96 1.74 2.48
C CYS A 79 -13.88 0.80 3.00
N PHE A 80 -12.63 1.00 2.59
CA PHE A 80 -11.50 0.20 3.05
C PHE A 80 -11.18 0.46 4.53
N ALA A 81 -11.28 1.71 4.99
CA ALA A 81 -11.12 2.05 6.40
C ALA A 81 -12.12 1.30 7.31
N LYS A 82 -13.39 1.20 6.87
CA LYS A 82 -14.45 0.46 7.58
C LYS A 82 -14.35 -1.06 7.41
N ALA A 83 -13.69 -1.53 6.35
CA ALA A 83 -13.52 -2.96 6.07
C ALA A 83 -12.38 -3.61 6.87
N GLY A 84 -11.57 -2.82 7.60
CA GLY A 84 -10.49 -3.34 8.44
C GLY A 84 -9.09 -2.95 8.00
N ALA A 85 -8.91 -2.03 7.03
CA ALA A 85 -7.60 -1.49 6.75
C ALA A 85 -7.04 -0.75 7.97
N ASP A 86 -5.77 -0.94 8.30
CA ASP A 86 -5.04 -0.19 9.32
C ASP A 86 -4.20 0.92 8.69
N ILE A 87 -3.68 0.65 7.51
CA ILE A 87 -2.93 1.56 6.66
C ILE A 87 -3.62 1.59 5.30
N ILE A 88 -3.74 2.77 4.71
CA ILE A 88 -4.25 2.95 3.34
C ILE A 88 -3.20 3.73 2.55
N THR A 89 -2.61 3.05 1.57
CA THR A 89 -1.62 3.60 0.66
C THR A 89 -2.26 3.91 -0.69
N ILE A 90 -2.18 5.17 -1.10
CA ILE A 90 -2.70 5.68 -2.38
C ILE A 90 -1.54 6.06 -3.29
N HIS A 91 -1.76 6.05 -4.59
CA HIS A 91 -0.73 6.44 -5.55
C HIS A 91 -0.71 7.95 -5.80
N TYR A 92 0.50 8.54 -5.82
CA TYR A 92 0.74 9.93 -6.21
C TYR A 92 0.12 10.24 -7.58
N GLU A 93 0.25 9.30 -8.51
CA GLU A 93 -0.17 9.44 -9.91
C GLU A 93 -1.70 9.40 -10.12
N CYS A 94 -2.48 9.15 -9.07
CA CYS A 94 -3.94 9.22 -9.12
C CYS A 94 -4.49 10.65 -9.06
N PHE A 95 -3.66 11.65 -8.80
CA PHE A 95 -4.10 13.02 -8.48
C PHE A 95 -3.53 14.04 -9.46
N ALA A 96 -4.33 15.05 -9.75
CA ALA A 96 -3.95 16.15 -10.63
C ALA A 96 -3.22 17.28 -9.89
N SER A 97 -3.36 17.36 -8.56
CA SER A 97 -2.76 18.42 -7.75
C SER A 97 -2.33 17.95 -6.36
N ASP A 98 -1.37 18.67 -5.77
CA ASP A 98 -0.93 18.44 -4.39
C ASP A 98 -2.05 18.62 -3.38
N GLU A 99 -2.96 19.57 -3.63
CA GLU A 99 -4.11 19.83 -2.75
C GLU A 99 -5.06 18.63 -2.66
N GLU A 100 -5.27 17.93 -3.77
CA GLU A 100 -6.07 16.70 -3.79
C GLU A 100 -5.40 15.59 -2.97
N ILE A 101 -4.07 15.46 -3.04
CA ILE A 101 -3.31 14.48 -2.25
C ILE A 101 -3.43 14.79 -0.76
N PHE A 102 -3.25 16.06 -0.34
CA PHE A 102 -3.43 16.44 1.06
C PHE A 102 -4.85 16.12 1.56
N LYS A 103 -5.89 16.44 0.77
CA LYS A 103 -7.28 16.11 1.11
C LYS A 103 -7.50 14.59 1.26
N ALA A 104 -6.87 13.77 0.40
CA ALA A 104 -6.96 12.33 0.50
C ALA A 104 -6.26 11.78 1.75
N ILE A 105 -5.08 12.32 2.10
CA ILE A 105 -4.35 11.99 3.34
C ILE A 105 -5.20 12.36 4.56
N ASP A 106 -5.76 13.56 4.59
CA ASP A 106 -6.62 14.01 5.69
C ASP A 106 -7.87 13.14 5.82
N LEU A 107 -8.46 12.73 4.69
CA LEU A 107 -9.57 11.79 4.68
C LEU A 107 -9.20 10.45 5.32
N ILE A 108 -8.03 9.88 5.00
CA ILE A 108 -7.54 8.65 5.64
C ILE A 108 -7.42 8.86 7.15
N HIS A 109 -6.79 9.95 7.59
CA HIS A 109 -6.61 10.28 8.99
C HIS A 109 -7.96 10.50 9.72
N SER A 110 -8.98 11.04 9.06
CA SER A 110 -10.32 11.24 9.63
C SER A 110 -10.97 9.92 10.08
N PHE A 111 -10.59 8.79 9.46
CA PHE A 111 -10.98 7.44 9.86
C PHE A 111 -10.02 6.83 10.91
N LYS A 112 -9.08 7.59 11.47
CA LYS A 112 -8.04 7.14 12.41
C LYS A 112 -7.15 6.03 11.83
N LYS A 113 -6.92 6.07 10.51
CA LYS A 113 -6.05 5.15 9.79
C LYS A 113 -4.73 5.82 9.45
N LYS A 114 -3.68 5.03 9.27
CA LYS A 114 -2.37 5.51 8.82
C LYS A 114 -2.42 5.74 7.31
N ALA A 115 -1.84 6.86 6.88
CA ALA A 115 -1.76 7.20 5.46
C ALA A 115 -0.42 6.79 4.86
N GLY A 116 -0.48 6.15 3.70
CA GLY A 116 0.66 5.85 2.85
C GLY A 116 0.55 6.54 1.50
N LEU A 117 1.70 6.88 0.90
CA LEU A 117 1.78 7.39 -0.46
C LEU A 117 2.76 6.56 -1.28
N ALA A 118 2.28 5.98 -2.39
CA ALA A 118 3.07 5.20 -3.33
C ALA A 118 3.51 6.05 -4.51
N ILE A 119 4.69 5.74 -5.06
CA ILE A 119 5.18 6.30 -6.32
C ILE A 119 5.59 5.19 -7.29
N LYS A 120 5.22 5.33 -8.55
CA LYS A 120 5.64 4.44 -9.63
C LYS A 120 7.16 4.52 -9.86
N PRO A 121 7.77 3.51 -10.52
CA PRO A 121 9.22 3.49 -10.76
C PRO A 121 9.75 4.73 -11.48
N LYS A 122 8.97 5.33 -12.37
CA LYS A 122 9.37 6.52 -13.15
C LYS A 122 9.13 7.86 -12.43
N THR A 123 8.32 7.88 -11.37
CA THR A 123 8.01 9.12 -10.63
C THR A 123 9.19 9.56 -9.79
N PRO A 124 9.67 10.81 -9.91
CA PRO A 124 10.75 11.32 -9.07
C PRO A 124 10.37 11.32 -7.59
N VAL A 125 11.28 10.92 -6.71
CA VAL A 125 11.02 10.85 -5.27
C VAL A 125 10.82 12.23 -4.64
N GLU A 126 11.42 13.25 -5.20
CA GLU A 126 11.32 14.65 -4.76
C GLU A 126 9.88 15.18 -4.84
N SER A 127 9.06 14.61 -5.73
CA SER A 127 7.66 14.99 -5.91
C SER A 127 6.84 14.83 -4.63
N ILE A 128 7.25 13.92 -3.74
CA ILE A 128 6.51 13.57 -2.53
C ILE A 128 7.08 14.12 -1.23
N TYR A 129 8.23 14.81 -1.25
CA TYR A 129 8.87 15.31 -0.03
C TYR A 129 7.97 16.20 0.83
N LYS A 130 7.15 17.02 0.18
CA LYS A 130 6.20 17.92 0.86
C LYS A 130 5.12 17.21 1.68
N PHE A 131 4.83 15.93 1.36
CA PHE A 131 3.81 15.13 2.04
C PHE A 131 4.36 14.33 3.23
N LEU A 132 5.68 14.15 3.33
CA LEU A 132 6.33 13.32 4.35
C LEU A 132 5.85 13.60 5.79
N PRO A 133 5.67 14.87 6.22
CA PRO A 133 5.20 15.16 7.58
C PRO A 133 3.80 14.59 7.88
N SER A 134 3.00 14.32 6.86
CA SER A 134 1.62 13.79 6.99
C SER A 134 1.52 12.30 6.71
N LEU A 135 2.64 11.62 6.39
CA LEU A 135 2.64 10.20 6.01
C LEU A 135 3.24 9.33 7.10
N GLN A 136 2.73 8.10 7.23
CA GLN A 136 3.32 7.06 8.06
C GLN A 136 4.09 6.03 7.23
N ILE A 137 3.75 5.90 5.94
CA ILE A 137 4.45 5.02 4.99
C ILE A 137 4.68 5.77 3.68
N VAL A 138 5.83 5.53 3.06
CA VAL A 138 6.07 5.78 1.65
C VAL A 138 6.41 4.47 0.97
N LEU A 139 5.67 4.14 -0.08
CA LEU A 139 5.89 2.95 -0.89
C LEU A 139 6.62 3.33 -2.19
N VAL A 140 7.91 3.03 -2.24
CA VAL A 140 8.69 3.18 -3.49
C VAL A 140 8.53 1.90 -4.30
N MET A 141 7.79 1.98 -5.41
CA MET A 141 7.63 0.82 -6.27
C MET A 141 8.97 0.45 -6.90
N SER A 142 9.36 -0.81 -6.69
CA SER A 142 10.57 -1.42 -7.26
C SER A 142 10.28 -2.42 -8.38
N VAL A 143 9.02 -2.44 -8.80
CA VAL A 143 8.48 -3.13 -9.98
C VAL A 143 7.37 -2.26 -10.56
N GLU A 144 6.96 -2.48 -11.80
CA GLU A 144 5.75 -1.81 -12.31
C GLU A 144 4.53 -2.36 -11.57
N PRO A 145 3.61 -1.48 -11.08
CA PRO A 145 2.41 -1.94 -10.41
C PRO A 145 1.51 -2.74 -11.36
N GLY A 146 0.84 -3.79 -10.83
CA GLY A 146 -0.13 -4.56 -11.61
C GLY A 146 -0.03 -6.08 -11.46
N HIS A 147 1.14 -6.65 -11.19
CA HIS A 147 1.29 -8.09 -10.98
C HIS A 147 2.55 -8.41 -10.15
N GLY A 148 2.57 -9.60 -9.56
CA GLY A 148 3.69 -10.10 -8.80
C GLY A 148 4.77 -10.79 -9.66
N ALA A 149 5.77 -11.34 -9.00
CA ALA A 149 6.85 -12.15 -9.59
C ALA A 149 7.67 -11.41 -10.68
N GLN A 150 7.77 -10.11 -10.60
CA GLN A 150 8.60 -9.28 -11.48
C GLN A 150 10.03 -9.18 -10.95
N GLU A 151 10.98 -8.94 -11.86
CA GLU A 151 12.37 -8.68 -11.51
C GLU A 151 12.51 -7.33 -10.80
N PHE A 152 13.29 -7.31 -9.72
CA PHE A 152 13.53 -6.12 -8.91
C PHE A 152 14.25 -5.01 -9.73
N MET A 153 13.67 -3.83 -9.75
CA MET A 153 14.23 -2.66 -10.44
C MET A 153 15.27 -1.97 -9.55
N VAL A 154 16.55 -2.17 -9.84
CA VAL A 154 17.70 -1.64 -9.05
C VAL A 154 17.66 -0.11 -8.97
N ASP A 155 17.09 0.57 -9.96
CA ASP A 155 16.94 2.04 -9.99
C ASP A 155 16.03 2.58 -8.86
N SER A 156 15.31 1.72 -8.14
CA SER A 156 14.58 2.09 -6.93
C SER A 156 15.50 2.40 -5.73
N LEU A 157 16.70 1.81 -5.68
CA LEU A 157 17.62 1.95 -4.55
C LEU A 157 18.08 3.40 -4.30
N PRO A 158 18.50 4.18 -5.30
CA PRO A 158 18.82 5.61 -5.11
C PRO A 158 17.64 6.41 -4.57
N LYS A 159 16.40 6.13 -5.01
CA LYS A 159 15.19 6.78 -4.50
C LYS A 159 14.96 6.49 -3.02
N ILE A 160 15.09 5.22 -2.63
CA ILE A 160 14.96 4.78 -1.23
C ILE A 160 16.01 5.48 -0.36
N LEU A 161 17.25 5.57 -0.84
CA LEU A 161 18.33 6.26 -0.12
C LEU A 161 18.03 7.77 0.05
N ALA A 162 17.64 8.45 -1.04
CA ALA A 162 17.31 9.87 -1.01
C ALA A 162 16.12 10.14 -0.06
N LEU A 163 15.08 9.28 -0.12
CA LEU A 163 13.95 9.37 0.77
C LEU A 163 14.33 9.17 2.24
N ARG A 164 15.21 8.20 2.52
CA ARG A 164 15.69 7.94 3.89
C ARG A 164 16.45 9.16 4.44
N GLN A 165 17.30 9.77 3.63
CA GLN A 165 18.03 11.01 4.00
C GLN A 165 17.09 12.20 4.25
N GLN A 166 15.97 12.25 3.55
CA GLN A 166 14.97 13.31 3.73
C GLN A 166 14.12 13.13 4.99
N ILE A 167 13.94 11.88 5.45
CA ILE A 167 13.13 11.54 6.63
C ILE A 167 13.92 11.65 7.94
N ASP A 168 15.23 11.34 7.91
CA ASP A 168 16.12 11.36 9.08
C ASP A 168 16.56 12.77 9.45
#